data_3ec5e8850a2d9848509b3cfe6e18b7df
#
_entry.id   3ec5e8850a2d9848509b3cfe6e18b7df
#
_cell.length_a   1.000
_cell.length_b   1.000
_cell.length_c   1.000
_cell.angle_alpha   90.00
_cell.angle_beta   90.00
_cell.angle_gamma   90.00
#
_symmetry.space_group_name_H-M   'P 1'
#
loop_
_entity.id
_entity.type
_entity.pdbx_description
1 polymer ?
#
loop_
_entity_poly.entity_id
_entity_poly.type
_entity_poly.pdbx_seq_one_letter_code
_entity_poly.pdbx_strand_id
1 'polypeptide(L)'
;MSTNDSAVDVSVLVIGGSLVGLATSMFLAQHGIDVLSVEKHHGTAIHPRAGYFQLRTIELMRVAGIEDRVRAAALELYEPDGGLNAVETLAGREIAQYIPNINAGVADVSPARRLFMPQQVLEPILLQRAREFGARFQYSTELVGYEQDDQGVTATVRNVNDGSEQKIRARYMVACDGNRSPIRESLGIEMRGHGLLSRSVTIYFRADCSEALRGRNLGVIYVHNPEVRGFFRLEKTGLGGFLVVFTVGDINEPGARFVADIVTDEMAVQMVRDSVGDDELEVNILDVDKWRAVADVAETFQAGRIFLAGDAAHTMPPTGGFGGNTGIQDAHNLSWKLAMVLQGHAGGKLVDTYDQERQPSGTLAVEQAYNRYVTRSDPDLGTEGMHEAVPDMHVEFNRYRSDAVIPDEDYVDDGVLDIDPRESRGLPGTRAPHVELNRDGKTISTLDLYMGDFVLIAGPEGAAWAEAAATAQSQVGVEVVSYTVGPNDGDFATAYGVGPSGAALVRPDGYVAWRAPAHTADAADRVTAVLRQVLALT
;
A
#
# COMPACT_ATOMS: atom_id res chain seq x y z
N MET A 1 43.14 1.83 -17.34
CA MET A 1 42.91 1.51 -15.93
C MET A 1 41.71 0.59 -15.88
N SER A 2 41.92 -0.68 -15.54
CA SER A 2 40.87 -1.69 -15.49
C SER A 2 39.94 -1.32 -14.35
N THR A 3 38.72 -0.89 -14.66
CA THR A 3 37.64 -0.85 -13.69
C THR A 3 37.33 -2.29 -13.32
N ASN A 4 37.66 -2.67 -12.08
CA ASN A 4 37.18 -3.89 -11.47
C ASN A 4 35.64 -3.79 -11.41
N ASP A 5 34.97 -4.26 -12.44
CA ASP A 5 33.52 -4.46 -12.46
C ASP A 5 33.29 -5.66 -11.51
N SER A 6 33.14 -5.39 -10.22
CA SER A 6 32.80 -6.42 -9.25
C SER A 6 31.46 -7.01 -9.69
N ALA A 7 31.45 -8.26 -10.10
CA ALA A 7 30.26 -8.92 -10.61
C ALA A 7 29.08 -8.71 -9.63
N VAL A 8 27.97 -8.21 -10.14
CA VAL A 8 26.73 -8.01 -9.38
C VAL A 8 25.99 -9.35 -9.33
N ASP A 9 25.66 -9.84 -8.13
CA ASP A 9 24.98 -11.13 -7.94
C ASP A 9 23.48 -11.02 -8.23
N VAL A 10 22.90 -9.82 -8.03
CA VAL A 10 21.48 -9.54 -8.22
C VAL A 10 21.25 -8.03 -8.49
N SER A 11 20.26 -7.69 -9.30
CA SER A 11 19.97 -6.27 -9.56
C SER A 11 19.42 -5.57 -8.33
N VAL A 12 18.48 -6.19 -7.63
CA VAL A 12 17.87 -5.65 -6.40
C VAL A 12 17.81 -6.71 -5.32
N LEU A 13 18.32 -6.36 -4.14
CA LEU A 13 18.20 -7.18 -2.93
C LEU A 13 17.09 -6.59 -2.03
N VAL A 14 16.09 -7.41 -1.71
CA VAL A 14 15.00 -7.03 -0.80
C VAL A 14 15.24 -7.68 0.56
N ILE A 15 15.24 -6.88 1.62
CA ILE A 15 15.41 -7.35 3.00
C ILE A 15 14.06 -7.39 3.69
N GLY A 16 13.55 -8.59 3.94
CA GLY A 16 12.23 -8.89 4.47
C GLY A 16 11.33 -9.57 3.43
N GLY A 17 10.69 -10.67 3.80
CA GLY A 17 9.84 -11.52 2.96
C GLY A 17 8.39 -11.57 3.41
N SER A 18 7.89 -10.52 4.11
CA SER A 18 6.49 -10.33 4.46
C SER A 18 5.77 -9.48 3.40
N LEU A 19 4.56 -9.01 3.69
CA LEU A 19 3.62 -8.36 2.77
C LEU A 19 4.29 -7.38 1.78
N VAL A 20 5.06 -6.42 2.29
CA VAL A 20 5.69 -5.37 1.47
C VAL A 20 6.88 -5.90 0.70
N GLY A 21 7.72 -6.75 1.31
CA GLY A 21 8.87 -7.37 0.61
C GLY A 21 8.43 -8.32 -0.50
N LEU A 22 7.35 -9.08 -0.29
CA LEU A 22 6.73 -9.93 -1.32
C LEU A 22 6.17 -9.09 -2.47
N ALA A 23 5.45 -7.99 -2.14
CA ALA A 23 4.93 -7.06 -3.15
C ALA A 23 6.06 -6.39 -3.95
N THR A 24 7.13 -5.92 -3.29
CA THR A 24 8.31 -5.34 -3.93
C THR A 24 8.96 -6.34 -4.88
N SER A 25 9.19 -7.57 -4.41
CA SER A 25 9.79 -8.64 -5.23
C SER A 25 8.92 -9.01 -6.42
N MET A 26 7.60 -9.05 -6.22
CA MET A 26 6.63 -9.34 -7.28
C MET A 26 6.63 -8.27 -8.37
N PHE A 27 6.53 -6.99 -8.00
CA PHE A 27 6.48 -5.91 -8.98
C PHE A 27 7.83 -5.71 -9.69
N LEU A 28 8.97 -5.84 -9.00
CA LEU A 28 10.29 -5.82 -9.66
C LEU A 28 10.42 -6.94 -10.68
N ALA A 29 10.06 -8.17 -10.31
CA ALA A 29 10.12 -9.32 -11.21
C ALA A 29 9.12 -9.21 -12.37
N GLN A 30 7.93 -8.59 -12.16
CA GLN A 30 6.97 -8.28 -13.22
C GLN A 30 7.58 -7.38 -14.30
N HIS A 31 8.44 -6.43 -13.90
CA HIS A 31 9.21 -5.58 -14.82
C HIS A 31 10.49 -6.25 -15.37
N GLY A 32 10.68 -7.56 -15.14
CA GLY A 32 11.85 -8.31 -15.64
C GLY A 32 13.14 -8.03 -14.88
N ILE A 33 13.10 -7.47 -13.68
CA ILE A 33 14.27 -7.19 -12.85
C ILE A 33 14.67 -8.46 -12.07
N ASP A 34 15.96 -8.81 -12.12
CA ASP A 34 16.50 -9.86 -11.27
C ASP A 34 16.49 -9.41 -9.82
N VAL A 35 15.68 -10.08 -8.99
CA VAL A 35 15.44 -9.76 -7.59
C VAL A 35 15.62 -10.97 -6.70
N LEU A 36 16.30 -10.76 -5.58
CA LEU A 36 16.42 -11.72 -4.48
C LEU A 36 15.86 -11.09 -3.21
N SER A 37 14.92 -11.79 -2.56
CA SER A 37 14.45 -11.43 -1.23
C SER A 37 15.05 -12.37 -0.18
N VAL A 38 15.51 -11.80 0.93
CA VAL A 38 15.99 -12.57 2.09
C VAL A 38 15.06 -12.32 3.28
N GLU A 39 14.68 -13.40 3.98
CA GLU A 39 13.77 -13.36 5.12
C GLU A 39 14.30 -14.24 6.25
N LYS A 40 14.38 -13.67 7.46
CA LYS A 40 14.91 -14.39 8.65
C LYS A 40 14.00 -15.52 9.13
N HIS A 41 12.70 -15.43 8.88
CA HIS A 41 11.73 -16.46 9.24
C HIS A 41 11.73 -17.60 8.21
N HIS A 42 11.08 -18.73 8.58
CA HIS A 42 11.05 -19.92 7.72
C HIS A 42 10.06 -19.83 6.56
N GLY A 43 9.14 -18.86 6.58
CA GLY A 43 8.06 -18.71 5.60
C GLY A 43 7.32 -17.40 5.74
N THR A 44 6.17 -17.35 5.10
CA THR A 44 5.22 -16.22 5.16
C THR A 44 4.57 -16.09 6.54
N ALA A 45 3.88 -14.97 6.79
CA ALA A 45 3.21 -14.70 8.05
C ALA A 45 2.22 -15.81 8.43
N ILE A 46 2.21 -16.17 9.70
CA ILE A 46 1.30 -17.17 10.27
C ILE A 46 0.12 -16.54 11.03
N HIS A 47 0.19 -15.23 11.31
CA HIS A 47 -0.85 -14.47 12.01
C HIS A 47 -1.54 -13.46 11.09
N PRO A 48 -2.85 -13.22 11.26
CA PRO A 48 -3.64 -12.31 10.43
C PRO A 48 -3.42 -10.82 10.80
N ARG A 49 -2.22 -10.27 10.60
CA ARG A 49 -1.88 -8.89 10.96
C ARG A 49 -2.68 -7.85 10.17
N ALA A 50 -2.34 -7.63 8.89
CA ALA A 50 -3.18 -6.83 8.01
C ALA A 50 -4.43 -7.63 7.63
N GLY A 51 -5.57 -6.96 7.56
CA GLY A 51 -6.83 -7.68 7.35
C GLY A 51 -7.86 -6.94 6.50
N TYR A 52 -7.50 -5.76 5.96
CA TYR A 52 -8.35 -4.94 5.11
C TYR A 52 -7.52 -4.37 3.97
N PHE A 53 -7.91 -4.67 2.73
CA PHE A 53 -7.24 -4.20 1.53
C PHE A 53 -8.14 -3.24 0.76
N GLN A 54 -7.59 -2.05 0.52
CA GLN A 54 -8.24 -0.90 -0.08
C GLN A 54 -8.27 -1.00 -1.60
N LEU A 55 -9.04 -0.13 -2.27
CA LEU A 55 -9.22 -0.14 -3.72
C LEU A 55 -7.88 -0.12 -4.46
N ARG A 56 -7.00 0.82 -4.09
CA ARG A 56 -5.71 0.93 -4.78
C ARG A 56 -4.89 -0.35 -4.70
N THR A 57 -4.88 -1.01 -3.55
CA THR A 57 -4.19 -2.31 -3.40
C THR A 57 -4.80 -3.37 -4.31
N ILE A 58 -6.12 -3.45 -4.41
CA ILE A 58 -6.78 -4.44 -5.28
C ILE A 58 -6.57 -4.09 -6.77
N GLU A 59 -6.54 -2.80 -7.15
CA GLU A 59 -6.10 -2.39 -8.49
C GLU A 59 -4.68 -2.90 -8.79
N LEU A 60 -3.76 -2.83 -7.82
CA LEU A 60 -2.39 -3.34 -7.98
C LEU A 60 -2.36 -4.89 -8.09
N MET A 61 -3.26 -5.59 -7.38
CA MET A 61 -3.42 -7.04 -7.58
C MET A 61 -3.96 -7.36 -8.99
N ARG A 62 -4.82 -6.50 -9.53
CA ARG A 62 -5.30 -6.59 -10.91
C ARG A 62 -4.16 -6.38 -11.91
N VAL A 63 -3.30 -5.38 -11.72
CA VAL A 63 -2.08 -5.17 -12.52
C VAL A 63 -1.16 -6.40 -12.49
N ALA A 64 -1.02 -7.05 -11.34
CA ALA A 64 -0.25 -8.28 -11.19
C ALA A 64 -0.97 -9.54 -11.74
N GLY A 65 -2.24 -9.43 -12.20
CA GLY A 65 -3.03 -10.53 -12.74
C GLY A 65 -3.48 -11.55 -11.68
N ILE A 66 -3.66 -11.14 -10.43
CA ILE A 66 -4.06 -12.01 -9.30
C ILE A 66 -5.33 -11.55 -8.58
N GLU A 67 -6.02 -10.52 -9.07
CA GLU A 67 -7.25 -10.00 -8.42
C GLU A 67 -8.28 -11.10 -8.16
N ASP A 68 -8.57 -11.96 -9.15
CA ASP A 68 -9.58 -13.02 -9.01
C ASP A 68 -9.20 -14.05 -7.95
N ARG A 69 -7.90 -14.41 -7.84
CA ARG A 69 -7.40 -15.32 -6.81
C ARG A 69 -7.53 -14.72 -5.42
N VAL A 70 -7.17 -13.44 -5.28
CA VAL A 70 -7.25 -12.67 -4.04
C VAL A 70 -8.71 -12.56 -3.61
N ARG A 71 -9.62 -12.20 -4.53
CA ARG A 71 -11.05 -12.11 -4.26
C ARG A 71 -11.64 -13.45 -3.84
N ALA A 72 -11.34 -14.53 -4.54
CA ALA A 72 -11.84 -15.86 -4.20
C ALA A 72 -11.42 -16.28 -2.79
N ALA A 73 -10.13 -16.09 -2.44
CA ALA A 73 -9.61 -16.41 -1.11
C ALA A 73 -10.24 -15.54 0.00
N ALA A 74 -10.51 -14.26 -0.27
CA ALA A 74 -11.18 -13.37 0.68
C ALA A 74 -12.60 -13.84 0.99
N LEU A 75 -13.37 -14.24 -0.04
CA LEU A 75 -14.77 -14.68 0.07
C LEU A 75 -14.94 -16.04 0.76
N GLU A 76 -13.88 -16.82 0.91
CA GLU A 76 -13.91 -18.02 1.73
C GLU A 76 -14.08 -17.70 3.22
N LEU A 77 -13.50 -16.59 3.69
CA LEU A 77 -13.44 -16.22 5.11
C LEU A 77 -14.42 -15.12 5.51
N TYR A 78 -14.68 -14.16 4.61
CA TYR A 78 -15.49 -12.97 4.91
C TYR A 78 -16.57 -12.77 3.88
N GLU A 79 -17.74 -12.29 4.35
CA GLU A 79 -18.77 -11.79 3.45
C GLU A 79 -18.30 -10.48 2.79
N PRO A 80 -18.68 -10.24 1.52
CA PRO A 80 -18.39 -8.97 0.87
C PRO A 80 -19.16 -7.83 1.54
N ASP A 81 -18.67 -6.60 1.37
CA ASP A 81 -19.38 -5.37 1.71
C ASP A 81 -19.66 -5.16 3.22
N GLY A 82 -18.94 -5.83 4.09
CA GLY A 82 -19.08 -5.67 5.54
C GLY A 82 -18.88 -4.22 6.00
N GLY A 83 -19.60 -3.83 7.05
CA GLY A 83 -19.54 -2.50 7.65
C GLY A 83 -18.47 -2.35 8.73
N LEU A 84 -18.24 -1.10 9.15
CA LEU A 84 -17.44 -0.74 10.32
C LEU A 84 -18.37 -0.11 11.36
N ASN A 85 -18.54 -0.80 12.51
CA ASN A 85 -19.45 -0.38 13.55
C ASN A 85 -18.72 -0.28 14.90
N ALA A 86 -19.27 0.52 15.81
CA ALA A 86 -18.89 0.53 17.21
C ALA A 86 -20.02 0.00 18.07
N VAL A 87 -19.70 -0.86 19.01
CA VAL A 87 -20.63 -1.51 19.95
C VAL A 87 -20.12 -1.37 21.38
N GLU A 88 -21.01 -1.43 22.34
CA GLU A 88 -20.64 -1.60 23.75
C GLU A 88 -20.10 -3.02 23.99
N THR A 89 -20.85 -4.02 23.53
CA THR A 89 -20.42 -5.41 23.36
C THR A 89 -21.05 -5.95 22.07
N LEU A 90 -20.54 -7.07 21.54
CA LEU A 90 -21.08 -7.66 20.31
C LEU A 90 -22.58 -8.02 20.45
N ALA A 91 -22.97 -8.60 21.59
CA ALA A 91 -24.38 -8.90 21.92
C ALA A 91 -25.16 -7.68 22.40
N GLY A 92 -24.48 -6.61 22.78
CA GLY A 92 -25.06 -5.41 23.39
C GLY A 92 -25.52 -4.35 22.43
N ARG A 93 -25.47 -3.10 22.92
CA ARG A 93 -25.91 -1.91 22.22
C ARG A 93 -24.92 -1.48 21.14
N GLU A 94 -25.43 -1.10 19.98
CA GLU A 94 -24.67 -0.43 18.94
C GLU A 94 -24.50 1.07 19.28
N ILE A 95 -23.25 1.55 19.25
CA ILE A 95 -22.88 2.92 19.62
C ILE A 95 -22.89 3.81 18.37
N ALA A 96 -22.25 3.33 17.30
CA ALA A 96 -22.12 4.06 16.03
C ALA A 96 -21.94 3.11 14.84
N GLN A 97 -22.34 3.59 13.67
CA GLN A 97 -22.00 2.98 12.39
C GLN A 97 -21.10 3.95 11.62
N TYR A 98 -19.79 3.65 11.56
CA TYR A 98 -18.82 4.52 10.89
C TYR A 98 -18.91 4.38 9.38
N ILE A 99 -19.03 3.15 8.88
CA ILE A 99 -19.12 2.83 7.46
C ILE A 99 -20.15 1.69 7.31
N PRO A 100 -21.31 1.95 6.70
CA PRO A 100 -22.34 0.91 6.52
C PRO A 100 -21.90 -0.22 5.57
N ASN A 101 -21.16 0.13 4.52
CA ASN A 101 -20.67 -0.78 3.49
C ASN A 101 -19.36 -0.21 2.93
N ILE A 102 -18.26 -0.97 3.06
CA ILE A 102 -16.92 -0.54 2.60
C ILE A 102 -16.85 -0.31 1.08
N ASN A 103 -17.76 -0.85 0.30
CA ASN A 103 -17.82 -0.72 -1.15
C ASN A 103 -18.95 0.20 -1.66
N ALA A 104 -19.63 0.94 -0.77
CA ALA A 104 -20.63 1.91 -1.20
C ALA A 104 -19.95 3.03 -2.01
N GLY A 105 -20.49 3.30 -3.22
CA GLY A 105 -20.03 4.39 -4.10
C GLY A 105 -18.61 4.21 -4.66
N VAL A 106 -18.07 2.98 -4.72
CA VAL A 106 -16.73 2.74 -5.29
C VAL A 106 -16.76 2.46 -6.79
N ALA A 107 -17.89 2.02 -7.35
CA ALA A 107 -18.00 1.62 -8.75
C ALA A 107 -17.68 2.76 -9.73
N ASP A 108 -17.96 4.01 -9.34
CA ASP A 108 -17.67 5.20 -10.16
C ASP A 108 -16.17 5.56 -10.17
N VAL A 109 -15.39 4.95 -9.26
CA VAL A 109 -13.96 5.27 -9.08
C VAL A 109 -13.07 4.16 -9.58
N SER A 110 -13.50 2.89 -9.45
CA SER A 110 -12.67 1.73 -9.73
C SER A 110 -13.49 0.51 -10.10
N PRO A 111 -13.01 -0.35 -11.03
CA PRO A 111 -13.59 -1.66 -11.29
C PRO A 111 -13.29 -2.66 -10.15
N ALA A 112 -12.33 -2.34 -9.28
CA ALA A 112 -11.95 -3.15 -8.12
C ALA A 112 -12.89 -2.93 -6.94
N ARG A 113 -12.80 -3.82 -5.95
CA ARG A 113 -13.57 -3.73 -4.69
C ARG A 113 -12.64 -3.89 -3.51
N ARG A 114 -12.89 -3.18 -2.42
CA ARG A 114 -12.20 -3.39 -1.15
C ARG A 114 -12.52 -4.76 -0.58
N LEU A 115 -11.55 -5.40 0.02
CA LEU A 115 -11.67 -6.75 0.54
C LEU A 115 -11.22 -6.84 2.00
N PHE A 116 -11.95 -7.61 2.78
CA PHE A 116 -11.45 -8.15 4.03
C PHE A 116 -10.72 -9.46 3.76
N MET A 117 -9.46 -9.55 4.14
CA MET A 117 -8.65 -10.75 3.99
C MET A 117 -7.44 -10.69 4.93
N PRO A 118 -7.10 -11.76 5.66
CA PRO A 118 -5.93 -11.75 6.51
C PRO A 118 -4.63 -11.79 5.70
N GLN A 119 -3.60 -11.12 6.19
CA GLN A 119 -2.27 -11.11 5.58
C GLN A 119 -1.72 -12.51 5.30
N GLN A 120 -1.91 -13.45 6.23
CA GLN A 120 -1.47 -14.86 6.09
C GLN A 120 -2.11 -15.59 4.90
N VAL A 121 -3.21 -15.09 4.35
CA VAL A 121 -3.87 -15.63 3.14
C VAL A 121 -3.35 -14.93 1.89
N LEU A 122 -3.09 -13.62 1.96
CA LEU A 122 -2.57 -12.86 0.82
C LEU A 122 -1.11 -13.20 0.52
N GLU A 123 -0.25 -13.31 1.53
CA GLU A 123 1.20 -13.49 1.33
C GLU A 123 1.56 -14.73 0.49
N PRO A 124 0.97 -15.93 0.70
CA PRO A 124 1.21 -17.07 -0.19
C PRO A 124 0.83 -16.81 -1.66
N ILE A 125 -0.22 -16.02 -1.91
CA ILE A 125 -0.63 -15.64 -3.26
C ILE A 125 0.41 -14.72 -3.90
N LEU A 126 0.89 -13.71 -3.16
CA LEU A 126 1.97 -12.82 -3.60
C LEU A 126 3.27 -13.58 -3.85
N LEU A 127 3.67 -14.45 -2.93
CA LEU A 127 4.88 -15.27 -3.06
C LEU A 127 4.84 -16.15 -4.31
N GLN A 128 3.71 -16.83 -4.52
CA GLN A 128 3.55 -17.65 -5.71
C GLN A 128 3.66 -16.80 -6.97
N ARG A 129 2.98 -15.64 -7.02
CA ARG A 129 3.01 -14.76 -8.19
C ARG A 129 4.39 -14.16 -8.43
N ALA A 130 5.10 -13.75 -7.37
CA ALA A 130 6.47 -13.27 -7.48
C ALA A 130 7.41 -14.33 -8.08
N ARG A 131 7.26 -15.59 -7.67
CA ARG A 131 8.02 -16.72 -8.23
C ARG A 131 7.65 -17.00 -9.69
N GLU A 132 6.37 -16.90 -10.06
CA GLU A 132 5.91 -17.02 -11.44
C GLU A 132 6.56 -15.96 -12.35
N PHE A 133 6.82 -14.76 -11.84
CA PHE A 133 7.57 -13.70 -12.53
C PHE A 133 9.09 -13.87 -12.47
N GLY A 134 9.63 -14.82 -11.68
CA GLY A 134 11.05 -15.12 -11.60
C GLY A 134 11.77 -14.59 -10.36
N ALA A 135 11.08 -14.00 -9.39
CA ALA A 135 11.70 -13.57 -8.12
C ALA A 135 12.26 -14.75 -7.31
N ARG A 136 13.42 -14.55 -6.72
CA ARG A 136 14.11 -15.53 -5.87
C ARG A 136 13.94 -15.19 -4.39
N PHE A 137 13.83 -16.22 -3.54
CA PHE A 137 13.62 -16.05 -2.10
C PHE A 137 14.54 -16.97 -1.31
N GLN A 138 15.20 -16.42 -0.30
CA GLN A 138 15.99 -17.14 0.70
C GLN A 138 15.36 -16.90 2.09
N TYR A 139 14.58 -17.87 2.55
CA TYR A 139 14.05 -17.90 3.91
C TYR A 139 15.10 -18.38 4.91
N SER A 140 14.84 -18.22 6.20
CA SER A 140 15.79 -18.52 7.27
C SER A 140 17.14 -17.83 7.06
N THR A 141 17.12 -16.62 6.49
CA THR A 141 18.30 -15.85 6.13
C THR A 141 18.13 -14.41 6.59
N GLU A 142 19.01 -13.96 7.49
CA GLU A 142 18.98 -12.60 8.04
C GLU A 142 20.13 -11.74 7.50
N LEU A 143 19.87 -10.44 7.33
CA LEU A 143 20.92 -9.46 7.08
C LEU A 143 21.69 -9.21 8.38
N VAL A 144 23.02 -9.37 8.35
CA VAL A 144 23.88 -9.11 9.52
C VAL A 144 24.76 -7.87 9.35
N GLY A 145 24.91 -7.36 8.13
CA GLY A 145 25.62 -6.13 7.83
C GLY A 145 25.61 -5.79 6.35
N TYR A 146 25.92 -4.54 6.03
CA TYR A 146 26.02 -4.09 4.64
C TYR A 146 26.98 -2.91 4.51
N GLU A 147 27.47 -2.71 3.30
CA GLU A 147 28.24 -1.54 2.87
C GLU A 147 27.69 -1.06 1.53
N GLN A 148 27.66 0.26 1.28
CA GLN A 148 27.30 0.80 -0.04
C GLN A 148 28.40 1.67 -0.60
N ASP A 149 28.49 1.71 -1.92
CA ASP A 149 29.35 2.58 -2.72
C ASP A 149 28.60 3.12 -3.94
N ASP A 150 29.29 3.87 -4.81
CA ASP A 150 28.68 4.49 -6.00
C ASP A 150 28.13 3.45 -7.02
N GLN A 151 28.49 2.17 -6.90
CA GLN A 151 28.08 1.12 -7.85
C GLN A 151 27.02 0.18 -7.28
N GLY A 152 26.87 0.10 -5.95
CA GLY A 152 25.90 -0.83 -5.36
C GLY A 152 25.99 -0.98 -3.84
N VAL A 153 25.36 -2.03 -3.37
CA VAL A 153 25.32 -2.44 -1.95
C VAL A 153 25.88 -3.86 -1.84
N THR A 154 26.81 -4.08 -0.91
CA THR A 154 27.28 -5.42 -0.54
C THR A 154 26.69 -5.79 0.80
N ALA A 155 25.75 -6.73 0.80
CA ALA A 155 25.11 -7.23 2.01
C ALA A 155 25.81 -8.52 2.47
N THR A 156 26.01 -8.64 3.79
CA THR A 156 26.37 -9.91 4.43
C THR A 156 25.12 -10.50 5.04
N VAL A 157 24.73 -11.68 4.58
CA VAL A 157 23.56 -12.40 5.08
C VAL A 157 24.00 -13.69 5.78
N ARG A 158 23.24 -14.12 6.78
CA ARG A 158 23.53 -15.32 7.58
C ARG A 158 22.32 -16.24 7.58
N ASN A 159 22.56 -17.54 7.29
CA ASN A 159 21.55 -18.55 7.47
C ASN A 159 21.33 -18.78 8.98
N VAL A 160 20.10 -18.62 9.46
CA VAL A 160 19.76 -18.73 10.90
C VAL A 160 19.81 -20.16 11.43
N ASN A 161 19.78 -21.19 10.54
CA ASN A 161 19.78 -22.58 10.95
C ASN A 161 21.19 -23.12 11.21
N ASP A 162 22.18 -22.73 10.40
CA ASP A 162 23.54 -23.28 10.46
C ASP A 162 24.62 -22.22 10.71
N GLY A 163 24.24 -20.92 10.73
CA GLY A 163 25.13 -19.79 10.98
C GLY A 163 26.07 -19.47 9.81
N SER A 164 25.94 -20.11 8.66
CA SER A 164 26.78 -19.83 7.48
C SER A 164 26.50 -18.42 6.94
N GLU A 165 27.57 -17.71 6.58
CA GLU A 165 27.49 -16.37 6.03
C GLU A 165 27.79 -16.34 4.54
N GLN A 166 27.09 -15.47 3.81
CA GLN A 166 27.27 -15.21 2.40
C GLN A 166 27.29 -13.69 2.16
N LYS A 167 28.15 -13.24 1.24
CA LYS A 167 28.08 -11.88 0.71
C LYS A 167 27.28 -11.86 -0.59
N ILE A 168 26.41 -10.86 -0.72
CA ILE A 168 25.57 -10.63 -1.90
C ILE A 168 25.81 -9.20 -2.37
N ARG A 169 26.23 -9.04 -3.62
CA ARG A 169 26.38 -7.74 -4.26
C ARG A 169 25.14 -7.40 -5.08
N ALA A 170 24.49 -6.27 -4.79
CA ALA A 170 23.32 -5.76 -5.49
C ALA A 170 23.55 -4.34 -5.99
N ARG A 171 22.84 -3.92 -7.04
CA ARG A 171 22.85 -2.52 -7.48
C ARG A 171 22.07 -1.63 -6.55
N TYR A 172 20.96 -2.14 -6.02
CA TYR A 172 20.10 -1.45 -5.04
C TYR A 172 19.64 -2.42 -3.96
N MET A 173 19.31 -1.89 -2.79
CA MET A 173 18.71 -2.63 -1.68
C MET A 173 17.41 -1.96 -1.24
N VAL A 174 16.37 -2.76 -1.00
CA VAL A 174 15.09 -2.28 -0.45
C VAL A 174 14.88 -2.89 0.93
N ALA A 175 14.80 -2.04 1.95
CA ALA A 175 14.55 -2.44 3.33
C ALA A 175 13.03 -2.53 3.57
N CYS A 176 12.53 -3.76 3.70
CA CYS A 176 11.18 -4.12 4.12
C CYS A 176 11.25 -4.87 5.47
N ASP A 177 12.18 -4.48 6.33
CA ASP A 177 12.60 -5.18 7.56
C ASP A 177 11.75 -4.81 8.80
N GLY A 178 10.65 -4.09 8.57
CA GLY A 178 9.60 -3.85 9.55
C GLY A 178 9.86 -2.65 10.46
N ASN A 179 9.00 -2.45 11.45
CA ASN A 179 8.90 -1.25 12.27
C ASN A 179 10.16 -0.95 13.12
N ARG A 180 10.95 -1.97 13.44
CA ARG A 180 12.23 -1.84 14.17
C ARG A 180 13.44 -1.81 13.24
N SER A 181 13.25 -1.50 11.98
CA SER A 181 14.25 -1.55 10.92
C SER A 181 15.68 -1.21 11.39
N PRO A 182 16.55 -2.21 11.56
CA PRO A 182 17.96 -1.96 11.87
C PRO A 182 18.68 -1.26 10.71
N ILE A 183 18.17 -1.42 9.48
CA ILE A 183 18.72 -0.70 8.32
C ILE A 183 18.46 0.78 8.45
N ARG A 184 17.20 1.21 8.70
CA ARG A 184 16.88 2.63 8.92
C ARG A 184 17.74 3.23 10.04
N GLU A 185 17.83 2.54 11.18
CA GLU A 185 18.62 2.99 12.32
C GLU A 185 20.11 3.13 11.97
N SER A 186 20.70 2.17 11.25
CA SER A 186 22.09 2.23 10.82
C SER A 186 22.39 3.30 9.79
N LEU A 187 21.38 3.71 9.01
CA LEU A 187 21.45 4.86 8.09
C LEU A 187 21.31 6.21 8.80
N GLY A 188 20.99 6.21 10.10
CA GLY A 188 20.76 7.42 10.88
C GLY A 188 19.49 8.17 10.51
N ILE A 189 18.52 7.50 9.87
CA ILE A 189 17.24 8.10 9.47
C ILE A 189 16.29 8.09 10.68
N GLU A 190 15.92 9.28 11.14
CA GLU A 190 15.02 9.47 12.26
C GLU A 190 13.57 9.25 11.88
N MET A 191 12.77 8.81 12.87
CA MET A 191 11.31 8.73 12.78
C MET A 191 10.70 9.96 13.45
N ARG A 192 9.68 10.55 12.84
CA ARG A 192 8.94 11.71 13.36
C ARG A 192 7.44 11.46 13.33
N GLY A 193 6.74 11.93 14.35
CA GLY A 193 5.31 11.81 14.48
C GLY A 193 4.82 11.91 15.91
N HIS A 194 3.81 11.11 16.25
CA HIS A 194 3.16 11.12 17.57
C HIS A 194 3.76 10.10 18.55
N GLY A 195 4.71 9.28 18.11
CA GLY A 195 5.39 8.29 18.93
C GLY A 195 4.52 7.11 19.38
N LEU A 196 4.81 6.61 20.57
CA LEU A 196 4.14 5.45 21.16
C LEU A 196 2.76 5.85 21.73
N LEU A 197 1.71 5.23 21.22
CA LEU A 197 0.32 5.43 21.65
C LEU A 197 -0.11 4.40 22.71
N SER A 198 0.19 3.11 22.48
CA SER A 198 -0.13 2.03 23.42
C SER A 198 0.78 0.82 23.23
N ARG A 199 0.81 -0.07 24.24
CA ARG A 199 1.35 -1.42 24.16
C ARG A 199 0.19 -2.39 24.19
N SER A 200 -0.19 -2.82 23.00
CA SER A 200 -1.44 -3.52 22.70
C SER A 200 -1.24 -5.01 22.52
N VAL A 201 -2.33 -5.74 22.50
CA VAL A 201 -2.34 -7.18 22.20
C VAL A 201 -3.32 -7.49 21.08
N THR A 202 -3.02 -8.54 20.33
CA THR A 202 -3.98 -9.20 19.45
C THR A 202 -4.22 -10.61 19.98
N ILE A 203 -5.45 -10.89 20.34
CA ILE A 203 -5.89 -12.19 20.88
C ILE A 203 -6.54 -12.96 19.74
N TYR A 204 -5.92 -14.04 19.30
CA TYR A 204 -6.49 -14.97 18.31
C TYR A 204 -7.25 -16.06 19.03
N PHE A 205 -8.51 -16.27 18.67
CA PHE A 205 -9.38 -17.17 19.41
C PHE A 205 -10.37 -17.94 18.54
N ARG A 206 -10.89 -19.01 19.10
CA ARG A 206 -12.08 -19.74 18.65
C ARG A 206 -13.14 -19.64 19.75
N ALA A 207 -14.34 -19.21 19.36
CA ALA A 207 -15.53 -19.15 20.20
C ALA A 207 -16.75 -19.04 19.30
N ASP A 208 -17.89 -19.53 19.70
CA ASP A 208 -19.14 -19.37 18.95
C ASP A 208 -19.78 -18.02 19.28
N CYS A 209 -19.50 -17.03 18.44
CA CYS A 209 -20.08 -15.69 18.51
C CYS A 209 -21.27 -15.51 17.55
N SER A 210 -21.78 -16.58 16.93
CA SER A 210 -22.80 -16.50 15.87
C SER A 210 -24.12 -15.89 16.34
N GLU A 211 -24.57 -16.23 17.57
CA GLU A 211 -25.77 -15.65 18.17
C GLU A 211 -25.56 -14.17 18.48
N ALA A 212 -24.43 -13.79 19.09
CA ALA A 212 -24.07 -12.40 19.39
C ALA A 212 -23.94 -11.55 18.13
N LEU A 213 -23.48 -12.14 17.03
CA LEU A 213 -23.38 -11.48 15.72
C LEU A 213 -24.74 -11.13 15.11
N ARG A 214 -25.81 -11.84 15.46
CA ARG A 214 -27.20 -11.55 15.07
C ARG A 214 -27.41 -11.45 13.56
N GLY A 215 -26.66 -12.21 12.77
CA GLY A 215 -26.73 -12.16 11.29
C GLY A 215 -26.24 -10.85 10.64
N ARG A 216 -25.58 -9.97 11.39
CA ARG A 216 -24.99 -8.73 10.87
C ARG A 216 -23.74 -9.02 10.06
N ASN A 217 -23.58 -8.36 8.91
CA ASN A 217 -22.34 -8.38 8.14
C ASN A 217 -21.42 -7.26 8.62
N LEU A 218 -20.56 -7.57 9.58
CA LEU A 218 -19.66 -6.61 10.22
C LEU A 218 -18.20 -6.96 9.90
N GLY A 219 -17.55 -6.11 9.14
CA GLY A 219 -16.14 -6.29 8.77
C GLY A 219 -15.16 -5.93 9.88
N VAL A 220 -15.41 -4.81 10.59
CA VAL A 220 -14.66 -4.39 11.79
C VAL A 220 -15.65 -3.94 12.85
N ILE A 221 -15.49 -4.42 14.05
CA ILE A 221 -16.38 -4.15 15.18
C ILE A 221 -15.58 -3.53 16.31
N TYR A 222 -15.62 -2.21 16.42
CA TYR A 222 -15.02 -1.51 17.56
C TYR A 222 -15.81 -1.83 18.82
N VAL A 223 -15.11 -2.11 19.93
CA VAL A 223 -15.69 -2.36 21.25
C VAL A 223 -15.28 -1.24 22.20
N HIS A 224 -16.28 -0.65 22.86
CA HIS A 224 -16.10 0.43 23.82
C HIS A 224 -16.96 0.16 25.06
N ASN A 225 -16.37 -0.47 26.05
CA ASN A 225 -16.97 -0.67 27.36
C ASN A 225 -15.97 -0.33 28.49
N PRO A 226 -16.37 -0.35 29.77
CA PRO A 226 -15.49 -0.02 30.88
C PRO A 226 -14.28 -0.96 31.04
N GLU A 227 -14.39 -2.20 30.54
CA GLU A 227 -13.37 -3.24 30.70
C GLU A 227 -12.37 -3.27 29.55
N VAL A 228 -12.85 -3.07 28.31
CA VAL A 228 -12.06 -3.24 27.09
C VAL A 228 -12.37 -2.13 26.06
N ARG A 229 -11.31 -1.56 25.48
CA ARG A 229 -11.39 -0.75 24.25
C ARG A 229 -10.50 -1.38 23.17
N GLY A 230 -11.11 -1.70 22.04
CA GLY A 230 -10.42 -2.41 20.98
C GLY A 230 -11.30 -2.60 19.75
N PHE A 231 -10.99 -3.61 18.98
CA PHE A 231 -11.87 -4.04 17.88
C PHE A 231 -11.73 -5.53 17.58
N PHE A 232 -12.85 -6.12 17.18
CA PHE A 232 -12.90 -7.46 16.61
C PHE A 232 -12.79 -7.46 15.10
N ARG A 233 -12.31 -8.59 14.60
CA ARG A 233 -12.66 -9.12 13.31
C ARG A 233 -13.04 -10.58 13.43
N LEU A 234 -14.26 -10.91 13.09
CA LEU A 234 -14.77 -12.28 13.10
C LEU A 234 -14.84 -12.82 11.67
N GLU A 235 -14.57 -14.11 11.51
CA GLU A 235 -14.87 -14.83 10.28
C GLU A 235 -16.39 -14.83 10.02
N LYS A 236 -16.83 -14.98 8.78
CA LYS A 236 -18.26 -14.97 8.41
C LYS A 236 -19.11 -16.02 9.14
N THR A 237 -18.50 -17.09 9.61
CA THR A 237 -19.15 -18.12 10.41
C THR A 237 -19.46 -17.68 11.85
N GLY A 238 -18.78 -16.64 12.34
CA GLY A 238 -18.84 -16.25 13.75
C GLY A 238 -18.11 -17.19 14.73
N LEU A 239 -17.44 -18.25 14.21
CA LEU A 239 -16.82 -19.30 15.06
C LEU A 239 -15.37 -18.98 15.47
N GLY A 240 -14.87 -17.81 15.13
CA GLY A 240 -13.53 -17.38 15.51
C GLY A 240 -13.13 -16.10 14.83
N GLY A 241 -11.95 -15.64 15.20
CA GLY A 241 -11.39 -14.40 14.68
C GLY A 241 -10.27 -13.90 15.58
N PHE A 242 -10.12 -12.58 15.63
CA PHE A 242 -9.20 -11.95 16.56
C PHE A 242 -9.80 -10.70 17.19
N LEU A 243 -9.34 -10.41 18.41
CA LEU A 243 -9.63 -9.19 19.17
C LEU A 243 -8.33 -8.41 19.36
N VAL A 244 -8.29 -7.18 18.84
CA VAL A 244 -7.23 -6.23 19.18
C VAL A 244 -7.67 -5.44 20.40
N VAL A 245 -6.81 -5.36 21.42
CA VAL A 245 -7.07 -4.60 22.65
C VAL A 245 -6.03 -3.49 22.78
N PHE A 246 -6.50 -2.25 22.83
CA PHE A 246 -5.67 -1.06 23.00
C PHE A 246 -5.55 -0.64 24.46
N THR A 247 -6.67 -0.73 25.20
CA THR A 247 -6.75 -0.33 26.61
C THR A 247 -7.67 -1.28 27.38
N VAL A 248 -7.40 -1.40 28.69
CA VAL A 248 -8.22 -2.17 29.65
C VAL A 248 -8.52 -1.34 30.88
N GLY A 249 -9.73 -1.49 31.42
CA GLY A 249 -10.18 -0.80 32.64
C GLY A 249 -10.27 0.72 32.47
N ASP A 250 -10.11 1.44 33.56
CA ASP A 250 -10.17 2.92 33.55
C ASP A 250 -8.97 3.49 32.79
N ILE A 251 -9.26 4.22 31.71
CA ILE A 251 -8.27 4.86 30.83
C ILE A 251 -7.37 5.87 31.54
N ASN A 252 -7.83 6.41 32.68
CA ASN A 252 -7.06 7.35 33.49
C ASN A 252 -5.98 6.65 34.34
N GLU A 253 -6.07 5.33 34.49
CA GLU A 253 -5.07 4.56 35.21
C GLU A 253 -3.77 4.46 34.38
N PRO A 254 -2.58 4.63 34.99
CA PRO A 254 -1.30 4.67 34.27
C PRO A 254 -0.99 3.41 33.43
N GLY A 255 -1.57 2.25 33.79
CA GLY A 255 -1.37 0.97 33.13
C GLY A 255 -2.36 0.66 31.99
N ALA A 256 -3.45 1.41 31.87
CA ALA A 256 -4.56 1.09 30.99
C ALA A 256 -4.15 0.90 29.51
N ARG A 257 -3.18 1.69 29.02
CA ARG A 257 -2.64 1.63 27.64
C ARG A 257 -1.50 0.62 27.46
N PHE A 258 -1.15 -0.14 28.50
CA PHE A 258 0.00 -1.06 28.46
C PHE A 258 -0.42 -2.52 28.65
N VAL A 259 -1.48 -2.92 27.98
CA VAL A 259 -2.11 -4.26 28.07
C VAL A 259 -1.08 -5.37 27.82
N ALA A 260 -0.15 -5.16 26.87
CA ALA A 260 0.91 -6.13 26.55
C ALA A 260 1.84 -6.46 27.73
N ASP A 261 1.96 -5.56 28.70
CA ASP A 261 2.86 -5.74 29.84
C ASP A 261 2.24 -6.62 30.96
N ILE A 262 0.89 -6.73 30.98
CA ILE A 262 0.16 -7.38 32.07
C ILE A 262 -0.68 -8.59 31.65
N VAL A 263 -0.94 -8.78 30.34
CA VAL A 263 -1.85 -9.81 29.84
C VAL A 263 -1.40 -11.22 30.23
N THR A 264 -2.35 -12.02 30.76
CA THR A 264 -2.26 -13.48 30.94
C THR A 264 -3.29 -14.18 30.06
N ASP A 265 -3.22 -15.52 29.96
CA ASP A 265 -4.19 -16.29 29.17
C ASP A 265 -5.62 -16.16 29.76
N GLU A 266 -5.75 -16.14 31.11
CA GLU A 266 -7.02 -15.94 31.77
C GLU A 266 -7.60 -14.55 31.50
N MET A 267 -6.76 -13.50 31.51
CA MET A 267 -7.17 -12.15 31.12
C MET A 267 -7.59 -12.11 29.66
N ALA A 268 -6.88 -12.79 28.75
CA ALA A 268 -7.24 -12.83 27.33
C ALA A 268 -8.63 -13.48 27.12
N VAL A 269 -8.94 -14.56 27.81
CA VAL A 269 -10.28 -15.18 27.81
C VAL A 269 -11.35 -14.19 28.30
N GLN A 270 -11.07 -13.50 29.42
CA GLN A 270 -12.02 -12.53 29.98
C GLN A 270 -12.25 -11.35 29.06
N MET A 271 -11.19 -10.78 28.44
CA MET A 271 -11.31 -9.69 27.46
C MET A 271 -12.20 -10.08 26.27
N VAL A 272 -12.13 -11.33 25.78
CA VAL A 272 -13.02 -11.81 24.72
C VAL A 272 -14.45 -11.85 25.21
N ARG A 273 -14.71 -12.39 26.40
CA ARG A 273 -16.05 -12.45 27.03
C ARG A 273 -16.64 -11.05 27.23
N ASP A 274 -15.88 -10.13 27.83
CA ASP A 274 -16.28 -8.73 28.05
C ASP A 274 -16.60 -8.03 26.72
N SER A 275 -15.87 -8.36 25.68
CA SER A 275 -16.07 -7.77 24.35
C SER A 275 -17.27 -8.36 23.62
N VAL A 276 -17.55 -9.65 23.80
CA VAL A 276 -18.75 -10.32 23.25
C VAL A 276 -19.99 -9.96 24.06
N GLY A 277 -19.86 -9.82 25.36
CA GLY A 277 -20.96 -9.58 26.30
C GLY A 277 -21.65 -10.88 26.74
N ASP A 278 -20.85 -11.96 26.94
CA ASP A 278 -21.28 -13.28 27.39
C ASP A 278 -20.21 -13.87 28.32
N ASP A 279 -20.50 -13.88 29.63
CA ASP A 279 -19.58 -14.37 30.67
C ASP A 279 -19.38 -15.89 30.63
N GLU A 280 -20.33 -16.64 30.06
CA GLU A 280 -20.30 -18.09 29.95
C GLU A 280 -19.70 -18.59 28.61
N LEU A 281 -19.31 -17.67 27.71
CA LEU A 281 -18.78 -18.03 26.42
C LEU A 281 -17.55 -18.94 26.56
N GLU A 282 -17.57 -20.10 25.92
CA GLU A 282 -16.41 -20.98 25.81
C GLU A 282 -15.40 -20.37 24.81
N VAL A 283 -14.23 -19.94 25.31
CA VAL A 283 -13.18 -19.31 24.53
C VAL A 283 -11.93 -20.18 24.54
N ASN A 284 -11.45 -20.55 23.34
CA ASN A 284 -10.17 -21.20 23.15
C ASN A 284 -9.18 -20.19 22.55
N ILE A 285 -8.18 -19.77 23.32
CA ILE A 285 -7.12 -18.89 22.86
C ILE A 285 -6.16 -19.69 21.98
N LEU A 286 -5.92 -19.19 20.78
CA LEU A 286 -4.97 -19.76 19.82
C LEU A 286 -3.57 -19.16 19.98
N ASP A 287 -3.52 -17.83 20.18
CA ASP A 287 -2.27 -17.09 20.42
C ASP A 287 -2.57 -15.69 20.95
N VAL A 288 -1.57 -15.05 21.57
CA VAL A 288 -1.61 -13.65 22.03
C VAL A 288 -0.35 -12.93 21.54
N ASP A 289 -0.49 -12.14 20.49
CA ASP A 289 0.61 -11.33 19.94
C ASP A 289 0.69 -9.98 20.64
N LYS A 290 1.90 -9.61 21.11
CA LYS A 290 2.18 -8.36 21.84
C LYS A 290 2.90 -7.37 20.93
N TRP A 291 2.36 -6.18 20.81
CA TRP A 291 2.91 -5.17 19.90
C TRP A 291 2.74 -3.73 20.40
N ARG A 292 3.32 -2.78 19.70
CA ARG A 292 3.28 -1.34 20.03
C ARG A 292 2.52 -0.60 18.94
N ALA A 293 1.48 0.13 19.32
CA ALA A 293 0.86 1.12 18.45
C ALA A 293 1.74 2.38 18.45
N VAL A 294 2.27 2.71 17.28
CA VAL A 294 3.15 3.86 17.06
C VAL A 294 2.62 4.61 15.84
N ALA A 295 2.76 5.93 15.81
CA ALA A 295 2.37 6.77 14.68
C ALA A 295 3.55 7.67 14.31
N ASP A 296 4.46 7.13 13.49
CA ASP A 296 5.69 7.81 13.06
C ASP A 296 6.02 7.53 11.60
N VAL A 297 6.70 8.47 10.95
CA VAL A 297 7.19 8.38 9.58
C VAL A 297 8.68 8.72 9.52
N ALA A 298 9.44 8.03 8.69
CA ALA A 298 10.85 8.33 8.44
C ALA A 298 11.01 9.68 7.74
N GLU A 299 12.05 10.43 8.11
CA GLU A 299 12.34 11.75 7.51
C GLU A 299 12.61 11.65 6.01
N THR A 300 13.17 10.54 5.57
CA THR A 300 13.40 10.20 4.15
C THR A 300 13.26 8.70 3.94
N PHE A 301 12.83 8.30 2.75
CA PHE A 301 12.67 6.90 2.37
C PHE A 301 13.85 6.38 1.55
N GLN A 302 14.90 7.19 1.41
CA GLN A 302 16.07 6.85 0.61
C GLN A 302 17.38 7.34 1.24
N ALA A 303 18.42 6.51 1.18
CA ALA A 303 19.79 6.90 1.47
C ALA A 303 20.75 6.25 0.47
N GLY A 304 21.17 7.02 -0.54
CA GLY A 304 22.00 6.51 -1.63
C GLY A 304 21.28 5.43 -2.43
N ARG A 305 21.77 4.18 -2.36
CA ARG A 305 21.21 3.03 -3.09
C ARG A 305 20.29 2.14 -2.24
N ILE A 306 19.93 2.63 -1.07
CA ILE A 306 19.07 1.91 -0.12
C ILE A 306 17.76 2.66 0.04
N PHE A 307 16.64 1.93 -0.11
CA PHE A 307 15.28 2.45 0.01
C PHE A 307 14.57 1.79 1.17
N LEU A 308 13.72 2.55 1.87
CA LEU A 308 12.83 2.05 2.92
C LEU A 308 11.43 1.89 2.35
N ALA A 309 10.72 0.81 2.67
CA ALA A 309 9.32 0.61 2.26
C ALA A 309 8.50 -0.05 3.38
N GLY A 310 7.22 0.31 3.46
CA GLY A 310 6.29 -0.19 4.48
C GLY A 310 6.69 0.23 5.89
N ASP A 311 6.55 -0.67 6.86
CA ASP A 311 6.79 -0.37 8.28
C ASP A 311 8.23 0.08 8.58
N ALA A 312 9.20 -0.18 7.69
CA ALA A 312 10.55 0.39 7.80
C ALA A 312 10.58 1.90 7.59
N ALA A 313 9.65 2.43 6.79
CA ALA A 313 9.51 3.84 6.44
C ALA A 313 8.43 4.56 7.25
N HIS A 314 7.32 3.90 7.58
CA HIS A 314 6.18 4.48 8.29
C HIS A 314 5.49 3.45 9.17
N THR A 315 5.27 3.77 10.42
CA THR A 315 4.54 2.96 11.37
C THR A 315 3.27 3.69 11.79
N MET A 316 2.16 2.98 11.84
CA MET A 316 0.88 3.58 12.19
C MET A 316 -0.02 2.60 12.94
N PRO A 317 -0.95 3.10 13.79
CA PRO A 317 -1.96 2.24 14.41
C PRO A 317 -2.84 1.59 13.34
N PRO A 318 -3.47 0.43 13.64
CA PRO A 318 -4.25 -0.32 12.64
C PRO A 318 -5.57 0.35 12.25
N THR A 319 -5.93 1.46 12.89
CA THR A 319 -7.15 2.23 12.63
C THR A 319 -7.13 2.85 11.22
N GLY A 320 -8.16 2.56 10.44
CA GLY A 320 -8.24 2.93 9.01
C GLY A 320 -7.62 1.88 8.07
N GLY A 321 -6.79 0.95 8.58
CA GLY A 321 -6.20 -0.13 7.77
C GLY A 321 -5.21 0.36 6.71
N PHE A 322 -4.53 1.50 6.95
CA PHE A 322 -3.67 2.12 5.93
C PHE A 322 -2.31 1.43 5.79
N GLY A 323 -1.69 0.91 6.86
CA GLY A 323 -0.27 0.52 6.90
C GLY A 323 0.15 -0.44 5.80
N GLY A 324 -0.45 -1.62 5.72
CA GLY A 324 -0.14 -2.61 4.69
C GLY A 324 -0.46 -2.12 3.27
N ASN A 325 -1.52 -1.32 3.11
CA ASN A 325 -1.92 -0.74 1.84
C ASN A 325 -0.91 0.30 1.35
N THR A 326 -0.46 1.21 2.22
CA THR A 326 0.58 2.19 1.92
C THR A 326 1.90 1.50 1.53
N GLY A 327 2.29 0.45 2.26
CA GLY A 327 3.50 -0.31 1.95
C GLY A 327 3.45 -1.05 0.60
N ILE A 328 2.31 -1.59 0.19
CA ILE A 328 2.13 -2.18 -1.15
C ILE A 328 2.23 -1.10 -2.24
N GLN A 329 1.73 0.10 -1.97
CA GLN A 329 1.86 1.24 -2.89
C GLN A 329 3.31 1.73 -2.97
N ASP A 330 4.08 1.71 -1.86
CA ASP A 330 5.52 2.00 -1.87
C ASP A 330 6.24 1.02 -2.80
N ALA A 331 5.98 -0.28 -2.64
CA ALA A 331 6.55 -1.34 -3.45
C ALA A 331 6.29 -1.12 -4.95
N HIS A 332 5.07 -0.80 -5.33
CA HIS A 332 4.69 -0.58 -6.72
C HIS A 332 5.33 0.70 -7.29
N ASN A 333 5.28 1.81 -6.55
CA ASN A 333 5.86 3.09 -6.98
C ASN A 333 7.39 2.99 -7.19
N LEU A 334 8.11 2.30 -6.29
CA LEU A 334 9.55 2.13 -6.40
C LEU A 334 9.94 1.18 -7.54
N SER A 335 9.16 0.11 -7.75
CA SER A 335 9.56 -0.97 -8.65
C SER A 335 9.70 -0.53 -10.11
N TRP A 336 8.77 0.26 -10.65
CA TRP A 336 8.86 0.72 -12.03
C TRP A 336 10.02 1.72 -12.21
N LYS A 337 10.29 2.57 -11.22
CA LYS A 337 11.39 3.54 -11.25
C LYS A 337 12.75 2.83 -11.26
N LEU A 338 12.94 1.85 -10.37
CA LEU A 338 14.12 1.01 -10.37
C LEU A 338 14.28 0.24 -11.68
N ALA A 339 13.18 -0.29 -12.23
CA ALA A 339 13.21 -1.02 -13.49
C ALA A 339 13.69 -0.12 -14.64
N MET A 340 13.12 1.07 -14.80
CA MET A 340 13.53 2.01 -15.86
C MET A 340 15.00 2.40 -15.76
N VAL A 341 15.50 2.65 -14.55
CA VAL A 341 16.92 3.00 -14.33
C VAL A 341 17.83 1.79 -14.58
N LEU A 342 17.48 0.61 -14.09
CA LEU A 342 18.30 -0.60 -14.25
C LEU A 342 18.37 -1.10 -15.69
N GLN A 343 17.32 -0.89 -16.47
CA GLN A 343 17.25 -1.21 -17.90
C GLN A 343 17.89 -0.13 -18.79
N GLY A 344 18.32 1.00 -18.21
CA GLY A 344 18.96 2.09 -18.94
C GLY A 344 17.98 2.99 -19.72
N HIS A 345 16.69 2.91 -19.39
CA HIS A 345 15.63 3.72 -20.01
C HIS A 345 15.44 5.08 -19.31
N ALA A 346 15.97 5.25 -18.10
CA ALA A 346 15.87 6.48 -17.32
C ALA A 346 17.20 6.89 -16.70
N GLY A 347 17.34 8.17 -16.41
CA GLY A 347 18.44 8.70 -15.60
C GLY A 347 18.31 8.32 -14.13
N GLY A 348 19.44 8.24 -13.42
CA GLY A 348 19.49 7.82 -12.02
C GLY A 348 18.62 8.66 -11.07
N LYS A 349 18.36 9.92 -11.42
CA LYS A 349 17.50 10.81 -10.62
C LYS A 349 16.01 10.42 -10.59
N LEU A 350 15.56 9.54 -11.49
CA LEU A 350 14.17 9.07 -11.42
C LEU A 350 13.85 8.40 -10.09
N VAL A 351 14.79 7.67 -9.50
CA VAL A 351 14.55 6.99 -8.20
C VAL A 351 14.41 7.96 -7.04
N ASP A 352 14.96 9.19 -7.14
CA ASP A 352 14.81 10.22 -6.10
C ASP A 352 13.35 10.68 -5.98
N THR A 353 12.56 10.54 -7.04
CA THR A 353 11.12 10.82 -7.02
C THR A 353 10.32 9.85 -6.15
N TYR A 354 10.89 8.71 -5.75
CA TYR A 354 10.27 7.81 -4.78
C TYR A 354 10.08 8.50 -3.43
N ASP A 355 11.13 9.10 -2.90
CA ASP A 355 11.07 9.86 -1.65
C ASP A 355 10.11 11.06 -1.77
N GLN A 356 10.21 11.82 -2.86
CA GLN A 356 9.33 12.98 -3.13
C GLN A 356 7.83 12.63 -3.13
N GLU A 357 7.47 11.43 -3.57
CA GLU A 357 6.08 10.98 -3.67
C GLU A 357 5.63 10.20 -2.44
N ARG A 358 6.47 9.27 -1.92
CA ARG A 358 6.02 8.29 -0.93
C ARG A 358 6.21 8.76 0.51
N GLN A 359 7.19 9.60 0.80
CA GLN A 359 7.36 10.17 2.14
C GLN A 359 6.16 11.07 2.53
N PRO A 360 5.68 12.01 1.67
CA PRO A 360 4.46 12.77 1.97
C PRO A 360 3.20 11.90 2.02
N SER A 361 3.10 10.87 1.16
CA SER A 361 2.00 9.92 1.18
C SER A 361 1.96 9.11 2.49
N GLY A 362 3.12 8.67 2.96
CA GLY A 362 3.28 7.98 4.24
C GLY A 362 2.91 8.89 5.41
N THR A 363 3.31 10.16 5.36
CA THR A 363 2.93 11.18 6.35
C THR A 363 1.42 11.35 6.42
N LEU A 364 0.76 11.54 5.28
CA LEU A 364 -0.71 11.64 5.23
C LEU A 364 -1.38 10.39 5.83
N ALA A 365 -0.91 9.20 5.47
CA ALA A 365 -1.48 7.95 5.98
C ALA A 365 -1.29 7.80 7.50
N VAL A 366 -0.11 8.15 8.05
CA VAL A 366 0.18 8.13 9.49
C VAL A 366 -0.73 9.09 10.24
N GLU A 367 -0.84 10.35 9.78
CA GLU A 367 -1.71 11.37 10.39
C GLU A 367 -3.18 10.94 10.37
N GLN A 368 -3.65 10.35 9.28
CA GLN A 368 -5.02 9.88 9.17
C GLN A 368 -5.29 8.60 9.99
N ALA A 369 -4.30 7.73 10.16
CA ALA A 369 -4.40 6.60 11.07
C ALA A 369 -4.44 7.05 12.53
N TYR A 370 -3.60 8.05 12.90
CA TYR A 370 -3.62 8.67 14.23
C TYR A 370 -4.96 9.32 14.53
N ASN A 371 -5.50 10.14 13.59
CA ASN A 371 -6.83 10.74 13.75
C ASN A 371 -7.89 9.68 14.07
N ARG A 372 -7.92 8.58 13.31
CA ARG A 372 -8.89 7.49 13.54
C ARG A 372 -8.62 6.72 14.83
N TYR A 373 -7.37 6.65 15.27
CA TYR A 373 -7.03 6.06 16.56
C TYR A 373 -7.61 6.90 17.70
N VAL A 374 -7.37 8.19 17.69
CA VAL A 374 -7.94 9.12 18.69
C VAL A 374 -9.46 9.08 18.65
N THR A 375 -10.07 9.25 17.48
CA THR A 375 -11.53 9.41 17.40
C THR A 375 -12.33 8.12 17.61
N ARG A 376 -11.73 6.95 17.31
CA ARG A 376 -12.43 5.66 17.36
C ARG A 376 -11.96 4.73 18.47
N SER A 377 -10.81 4.96 19.07
CA SER A 377 -10.22 4.01 20.03
C SER A 377 -9.83 4.66 21.33
N ASP A 378 -9.21 5.84 21.32
CA ASP A 378 -8.70 6.49 22.52
C ASP A 378 -8.87 8.03 22.49
N PRO A 379 -10.10 8.56 22.67
CA PRO A 379 -10.35 10.01 22.67
C PRO A 379 -9.60 10.79 23.76
N ASP A 380 -9.15 10.09 24.82
CA ASP A 380 -8.48 10.72 25.96
C ASP A 380 -7.00 11.09 25.65
N LEU A 381 -6.48 10.71 24.48
CA LEU A 381 -5.20 11.23 23.98
C LEU A 381 -5.27 12.70 23.59
N GLY A 382 -6.49 13.24 23.39
CA GLY A 382 -6.71 14.62 22.99
C GLY A 382 -6.49 14.85 21.48
N THR A 383 -6.87 16.03 21.03
CA THR A 383 -6.84 16.41 19.59
C THR A 383 -5.76 17.45 19.28
N GLU A 384 -4.88 17.76 20.20
CA GLU A 384 -3.81 18.73 19.98
C GLU A 384 -2.85 18.24 18.89
N GLY A 385 -2.61 19.06 17.87
CA GLY A 385 -1.76 18.73 16.74
C GLY A 385 -2.32 17.70 15.77
N MET A 386 -3.58 17.26 15.96
CA MET A 386 -4.23 16.28 15.08
C MET A 386 -4.71 16.95 13.79
N HIS A 387 -4.38 16.36 12.65
CA HIS A 387 -4.88 16.80 11.35
C HIS A 387 -6.37 16.48 11.21
N GLU A 388 -7.10 17.29 10.45
CA GLU A 388 -8.50 17.00 10.12
C GLU A 388 -8.65 15.63 9.44
N ALA A 389 -9.76 14.95 9.72
CA ALA A 389 -10.08 13.69 9.08
C ALA A 389 -10.48 13.92 7.62
N VAL A 390 -9.81 13.21 6.71
CA VAL A 390 -10.23 13.16 5.30
C VAL A 390 -10.82 11.78 4.98
N PRO A 391 -11.69 11.65 3.95
CA PRO A 391 -12.23 10.37 3.53
C PRO A 391 -11.11 9.36 3.20
N ASP A 392 -11.32 8.08 3.52
CA ASP A 392 -10.31 7.02 3.28
C ASP A 392 -9.84 6.99 1.83
N MET A 393 -10.75 7.26 0.89
CA MET A 393 -10.47 7.30 -0.54
C MET A 393 -9.44 8.39 -0.93
N HIS A 394 -9.41 9.53 -0.24
CA HIS A 394 -8.41 10.58 -0.46
C HIS A 394 -7.02 10.14 -0.01
N VAL A 395 -6.94 9.31 1.04
CA VAL A 395 -5.67 8.72 1.48
C VAL A 395 -5.21 7.64 0.51
N GLU A 396 -6.13 6.78 0.04
CA GLU A 396 -5.85 5.69 -0.91
C GLU A 396 -5.28 6.19 -2.24
N PHE A 397 -5.80 7.31 -2.74
CA PHE A 397 -5.52 7.88 -4.06
C PHE A 397 -4.88 9.27 -3.99
N ASN A 398 -4.10 9.51 -2.94
CA ASN A 398 -3.45 10.79 -2.77
C ASN A 398 -2.61 11.19 -3.99
N ARG A 399 -2.48 12.51 -4.18
CA ARG A 399 -1.77 13.10 -5.29
C ARG A 399 -0.26 13.05 -5.08
N TYR A 400 0.49 12.70 -6.12
CA TYR A 400 1.94 12.80 -6.14
C TYR A 400 2.41 14.17 -6.66
N ARG A 401 3.52 14.63 -6.08
CA ARG A 401 4.16 15.89 -6.42
C ARG A 401 5.66 15.64 -6.47
N SER A 402 6.20 15.58 -7.68
CA SER A 402 7.60 15.21 -7.91
C SER A 402 8.09 15.70 -9.26
N ASP A 403 9.38 15.56 -9.51
CA ASP A 403 9.99 15.85 -10.81
C ASP A 403 9.47 14.93 -11.94
N ALA A 404 8.82 13.80 -11.60
CA ALA A 404 8.17 12.89 -12.54
C ALA A 404 6.68 13.23 -12.80
N VAL A 405 6.25 14.44 -12.43
CA VAL A 405 4.90 14.99 -12.67
C VAL A 405 5.05 16.37 -13.28
N ILE A 406 4.43 16.59 -14.44
CA ILE A 406 4.46 17.87 -15.13
C ILE A 406 3.10 18.56 -14.93
N PRO A 407 3.03 19.59 -14.10
CA PRO A 407 1.77 20.27 -13.82
C PRO A 407 1.24 21.01 -15.05
N ASP A 408 -0.06 21.30 -15.05
CA ASP A 408 -0.68 22.19 -16.04
C ASP A 408 -0.04 23.59 -15.97
N GLU A 409 -0.01 24.32 -17.10
CA GLU A 409 0.66 25.64 -17.21
C GLU A 409 0.10 26.66 -16.19
N ASP A 410 -1.21 26.62 -15.92
CA ASP A 410 -1.90 27.54 -15.00
C ASP A 410 -2.04 26.96 -13.56
N TYR A 411 -1.39 25.82 -13.28
CA TYR A 411 -1.53 25.20 -11.98
C TYR A 411 -0.77 25.96 -10.90
N VAL A 412 -1.49 26.34 -9.85
CA VAL A 412 -0.91 26.88 -8.63
C VAL A 412 -0.88 25.77 -7.58
N ASP A 413 0.32 25.48 -7.10
CA ASP A 413 0.53 24.45 -6.10
C ASP A 413 0.02 24.90 -4.73
N ASP A 414 -1.05 24.28 -4.26
CA ASP A 414 -1.71 24.56 -2.98
C ASP A 414 -1.19 23.70 -1.81
N GLY A 415 -0.27 22.77 -2.07
CA GLY A 415 0.25 21.88 -1.05
C GLY A 415 -0.64 20.66 -0.74
N VAL A 416 -1.87 20.61 -1.26
CA VAL A 416 -2.86 19.59 -0.93
C VAL A 416 -2.54 18.26 -1.63
N LEU A 417 -2.52 17.16 -0.87
CA LEU A 417 -2.33 15.81 -1.37
C LEU A 417 -3.65 15.02 -1.43
N ASP A 418 -4.59 15.33 -0.55
CA ASP A 418 -5.86 14.62 -0.36
C ASP A 418 -6.93 15.14 -1.32
N ILE A 419 -6.97 14.59 -2.51
CA ILE A 419 -7.97 14.94 -3.55
C ILE A 419 -8.98 13.80 -3.69
N ASP A 420 -10.28 14.12 -3.75
CA ASP A 420 -11.29 13.14 -4.14
C ASP A 420 -10.97 12.64 -5.58
N PRO A 421 -10.77 11.34 -5.78
CA PRO A 421 -10.47 10.79 -7.10
C PRO A 421 -11.58 11.04 -8.13
N ARG A 422 -12.83 11.31 -7.69
CA ARG A 422 -13.95 11.69 -8.56
C ARG A 422 -13.82 13.11 -9.11
N GLU A 423 -13.14 13.98 -8.36
CA GLU A 423 -12.95 15.40 -8.67
C GLU A 423 -11.58 15.70 -9.26
N SER A 424 -10.69 14.70 -9.27
CA SER A 424 -9.30 14.85 -9.75
C SER A 424 -9.19 15.27 -11.21
N ARG A 425 -10.18 14.91 -12.02
CA ARG A 425 -10.26 15.22 -13.46
C ARG A 425 -8.95 14.96 -14.20
N GLY A 426 -8.23 13.88 -13.84
CA GLY A 426 -6.96 13.56 -14.46
C GLY A 426 -5.88 14.63 -14.27
N LEU A 427 -5.94 15.42 -13.20
CA LEU A 427 -4.90 16.38 -12.85
C LEU A 427 -3.54 15.66 -12.73
N PRO A 428 -2.45 16.19 -13.30
CA PRO A 428 -1.14 15.60 -13.16
C PRO A 428 -0.77 15.32 -11.69
N GLY A 429 -0.22 14.13 -11.47
CA GLY A 429 0.08 13.60 -10.13
C GLY A 429 -1.07 12.83 -9.46
N THR A 430 -2.28 12.79 -10.04
CA THR A 430 -3.37 11.95 -9.54
C THR A 430 -3.40 10.59 -10.23
N ARG A 431 -3.98 9.59 -9.58
CA ARG A 431 -4.28 8.30 -10.20
C ARG A 431 -5.22 8.54 -11.40
N ALA A 432 -4.88 8.01 -12.57
CA ALA A 432 -5.64 8.17 -13.80
C ALA A 432 -7.11 7.74 -13.62
N PRO A 433 -8.11 8.55 -14.01
CA PRO A 433 -9.51 8.27 -13.78
C PRO A 433 -9.99 6.94 -14.39
N HIS A 434 -10.90 6.28 -13.69
CA HIS A 434 -11.66 5.14 -14.22
C HIS A 434 -12.70 5.66 -15.23
N VAL A 435 -12.66 5.09 -16.44
CA VAL A 435 -13.68 5.28 -17.46
C VAL A 435 -13.96 3.91 -18.09
N GLU A 436 -15.23 3.57 -18.28
CA GLU A 436 -15.61 2.35 -18.98
C GLU A 436 -15.31 2.50 -20.48
N LEU A 437 -14.63 1.51 -21.04
CA LEU A 437 -14.30 1.41 -22.46
C LEU A 437 -14.90 0.15 -23.07
N ASN A 438 -15.36 0.25 -24.32
CA ASN A 438 -15.84 -0.89 -25.08
C ASN A 438 -14.74 -1.41 -26.00
N ARG A 439 -14.25 -2.61 -25.75
CA ARG A 439 -13.19 -3.24 -26.54
C ARG A 439 -13.58 -4.67 -26.89
N ASP A 440 -13.70 -4.95 -28.19
CA ASP A 440 -14.05 -6.29 -28.71
C ASP A 440 -15.34 -6.88 -28.09
N GLY A 441 -16.33 -6.01 -27.82
CA GLY A 441 -17.60 -6.40 -27.19
C GLY A 441 -17.52 -6.67 -25.69
N LYS A 442 -16.43 -6.32 -25.05
CA LYS A 442 -16.25 -6.37 -23.58
C LYS A 442 -16.12 -4.97 -23.01
N THR A 443 -16.74 -4.76 -21.86
CA THR A 443 -16.50 -3.55 -21.07
C THR A 443 -15.22 -3.75 -20.23
N ILE A 444 -14.26 -2.84 -20.38
CA ILE A 444 -13.04 -2.77 -19.60
C ILE A 444 -12.92 -1.39 -18.97
N SER A 445 -12.00 -1.22 -18.03
CA SER A 445 -11.64 0.08 -17.46
C SER A 445 -10.47 0.70 -18.20
N THR A 446 -10.37 2.04 -18.23
CA THR A 446 -9.11 2.73 -18.57
C THR A 446 -7.94 2.21 -17.74
N LEU A 447 -8.19 1.80 -16.49
CA LEU A 447 -7.15 1.26 -15.60
C LEU A 447 -6.55 -0.06 -16.10
N ASP A 448 -7.28 -0.80 -16.93
CA ASP A 448 -6.80 -2.03 -17.57
C ASP A 448 -5.79 -1.76 -18.69
N LEU A 449 -5.63 -0.50 -19.09
CA LEU A 449 -4.62 -0.07 -20.06
C LEU A 449 -3.27 0.22 -19.40
N TYR A 450 -3.24 0.51 -18.09
CA TYR A 450 -2.06 0.99 -17.35
C TYR A 450 -1.37 -0.16 -16.61
N MET A 451 -0.83 -1.12 -17.39
CA MET A 451 -0.33 -2.40 -16.87
C MET A 451 1.19 -2.46 -16.75
N GLY A 452 1.87 -1.31 -16.71
CA GLY A 452 3.31 -1.24 -16.50
C GLY A 452 4.12 -0.46 -17.53
N ASP A 453 3.46 0.02 -18.63
CA ASP A 453 4.07 0.86 -19.65
C ASP A 453 3.58 2.31 -19.54
N PHE A 454 4.27 3.24 -20.24
CA PHE A 454 3.72 4.56 -20.48
C PHE A 454 2.57 4.47 -21.46
N VAL A 455 1.46 5.11 -21.13
CA VAL A 455 0.27 5.12 -21.98
C VAL A 455 -0.12 6.56 -22.32
N LEU A 456 -0.21 6.88 -23.62
CA LEU A 456 -0.80 8.12 -24.10
C LEU A 456 -2.26 7.83 -24.49
N ILE A 457 -3.20 8.19 -23.63
CA ILE A 457 -4.63 8.03 -23.88
C ILE A 457 -5.21 9.35 -24.39
N ALA A 458 -5.94 9.30 -25.51
CA ALA A 458 -6.49 10.46 -26.20
C ALA A 458 -8.01 10.39 -26.37
N GLY A 459 -8.66 11.53 -26.42
CA GLY A 459 -10.09 11.63 -26.68
C GLY A 459 -10.48 11.20 -28.11
N PRO A 460 -11.79 11.12 -28.42
CA PRO A 460 -12.30 10.54 -29.67
C PRO A 460 -11.84 11.28 -30.94
N GLU A 461 -11.45 12.54 -30.86
CA GLU A 461 -10.88 13.33 -31.97
C GLU A 461 -9.35 13.40 -31.90
N GLY A 462 -8.72 12.63 -30.99
CA GLY A 462 -7.30 12.67 -30.70
C GLY A 462 -6.44 11.65 -31.46
N ALA A 463 -6.89 11.10 -32.59
CA ALA A 463 -6.16 10.07 -33.34
C ALA A 463 -4.71 10.46 -33.71
N ALA A 464 -4.45 11.75 -33.92
CA ALA A 464 -3.10 12.27 -34.24
C ALA A 464 -2.08 12.10 -33.10
N TRP A 465 -2.51 11.87 -31.86
CA TRP A 465 -1.62 11.58 -30.72
C TRP A 465 -0.86 10.25 -30.88
N ALA A 466 -1.37 9.31 -31.66
CA ALA A 466 -0.68 8.05 -31.95
C ALA A 466 0.66 8.29 -32.68
N GLU A 467 0.72 9.24 -33.61
CA GLU A 467 1.95 9.64 -34.31
C GLU A 467 2.92 10.33 -33.34
N ALA A 468 2.39 11.20 -32.46
CA ALA A 468 3.19 11.86 -31.43
C ALA A 468 3.81 10.84 -30.45
N ALA A 469 3.05 9.83 -30.02
CA ALA A 469 3.56 8.74 -29.16
C ALA A 469 4.67 7.95 -29.86
N ALA A 470 4.44 7.53 -31.12
CA ALA A 470 5.43 6.78 -31.90
C ALA A 470 6.73 7.56 -32.14
N THR A 471 6.61 8.86 -32.39
CA THR A 471 7.77 9.76 -32.54
C THR A 471 8.54 9.87 -31.24
N ALA A 472 7.86 10.14 -30.14
CA ALA A 472 8.47 10.25 -28.82
C ALA A 472 9.14 8.93 -28.39
N GLN A 473 8.49 7.78 -28.60
CA GLN A 473 9.07 6.45 -28.37
C GLN A 473 10.39 6.28 -29.15
N SER A 474 10.42 6.63 -30.43
CA SER A 474 11.63 6.53 -31.25
C SER A 474 12.77 7.42 -30.76
N GLN A 475 12.44 8.61 -30.22
CA GLN A 475 13.45 9.59 -29.76
C GLN A 475 13.96 9.33 -28.35
N VAL A 476 13.11 8.75 -27.49
CA VAL A 476 13.42 8.51 -26.06
C VAL A 476 13.89 7.07 -25.83
N GLY A 477 13.48 6.12 -26.66
CA GLY A 477 13.84 4.70 -26.53
C GLY A 477 13.02 3.95 -25.47
N VAL A 478 11.83 4.48 -25.11
CA VAL A 478 10.92 3.86 -24.14
C VAL A 478 9.58 3.61 -24.82
N GLU A 479 8.97 2.44 -24.55
CA GLU A 479 7.67 2.11 -25.11
C GLU A 479 6.59 3.08 -24.61
N VAL A 480 5.78 3.59 -25.55
CA VAL A 480 4.63 4.45 -25.28
C VAL A 480 3.43 3.91 -26.03
N VAL A 481 2.59 3.19 -25.33
CA VAL A 481 1.37 2.63 -25.90
C VAL A 481 0.35 3.75 -26.10
N SER A 482 -0.26 3.87 -27.28
CA SER A 482 -1.28 4.89 -27.54
C SER A 482 -2.67 4.28 -27.63
N TYR A 483 -3.65 4.92 -27.00
CA TYR A 483 -5.07 4.56 -27.10
C TYR A 483 -5.90 5.79 -27.46
N THR A 484 -6.83 5.62 -28.40
CA THR A 484 -7.86 6.62 -28.69
C THR A 484 -9.21 6.09 -28.19
N VAL A 485 -9.85 6.88 -27.32
CA VAL A 485 -11.18 6.55 -26.78
C VAL A 485 -12.22 6.66 -27.89
N GLY A 486 -13.12 5.68 -27.96
CA GLY A 486 -14.17 5.65 -28.97
C GLY A 486 -15.35 6.58 -28.63
N PRO A 487 -16.22 6.87 -29.62
CA PRO A 487 -17.37 7.75 -29.41
C PRO A 487 -18.47 7.13 -28.52
N ASN A 488 -18.41 5.82 -28.30
CA ASN A 488 -19.38 5.06 -27.47
C ASN A 488 -18.79 4.63 -26.12
N ASP A 489 -17.57 5.08 -25.81
CA ASP A 489 -16.93 4.85 -24.51
C ASP A 489 -17.47 5.89 -23.49
N GLY A 490 -17.16 5.71 -22.21
CA GLY A 490 -17.55 6.66 -21.16
C GLY A 490 -16.97 8.08 -21.39
N ASP A 491 -17.42 9.03 -20.60
CA ASP A 491 -17.03 10.44 -20.73
C ASP A 491 -15.57 10.69 -20.33
N PHE A 492 -14.67 10.35 -21.25
CA PHE A 492 -13.23 10.56 -21.08
C PHE A 492 -12.87 12.04 -20.92
N ALA A 493 -13.50 12.92 -21.70
CA ALA A 493 -13.18 14.34 -21.71
C ALA A 493 -13.41 14.98 -20.33
N THR A 494 -14.55 14.72 -19.72
CA THR A 494 -14.86 15.20 -18.35
C THR A 494 -13.96 14.53 -17.33
N ALA A 495 -13.77 13.20 -17.41
CA ALA A 495 -12.99 12.46 -16.43
C ALA A 495 -11.50 12.90 -16.40
N TYR A 496 -10.91 13.18 -17.56
CA TYR A 496 -9.50 13.61 -17.66
C TYR A 496 -9.32 15.12 -17.77
N GLY A 497 -10.39 15.90 -17.76
CA GLY A 497 -10.33 17.36 -17.83
C GLY A 497 -9.69 17.89 -19.12
N VAL A 498 -9.90 17.19 -20.24
CA VAL A 498 -9.35 17.52 -21.56
C VAL A 498 -10.46 17.65 -22.59
N GLY A 499 -10.18 18.32 -23.71
CA GLY A 499 -11.13 18.39 -24.84
C GLY A 499 -11.19 17.09 -25.66
N PRO A 500 -12.11 17.00 -26.64
CA PRO A 500 -12.27 15.80 -27.48
C PRO A 500 -11.00 15.41 -28.26
N SER A 501 -10.12 16.38 -28.59
CA SER A 501 -8.81 16.14 -29.21
C SER A 501 -7.65 16.17 -28.20
N GLY A 502 -7.93 16.26 -26.89
CA GLY A 502 -6.91 16.26 -25.86
C GLY A 502 -6.38 14.88 -25.53
N ALA A 503 -5.32 14.82 -24.73
CA ALA A 503 -4.70 13.57 -24.29
C ALA A 503 -4.10 13.69 -22.89
N ALA A 504 -3.85 12.52 -22.26
CA ALA A 504 -3.10 12.40 -21.03
C ALA A 504 -2.01 11.34 -21.17
N LEU A 505 -0.81 11.63 -20.67
CA LEU A 505 0.28 10.68 -20.53
C LEU A 505 0.21 10.08 -19.11
N VAL A 506 0.01 8.77 -19.05
CA VAL A 506 -0.08 8.00 -17.81
C VAL A 506 1.20 7.20 -17.63
N ARG A 507 1.76 7.24 -16.43
CA ARG A 507 2.98 6.54 -16.02
C ARG A 507 2.72 5.02 -15.83
N PRO A 508 3.80 4.20 -15.80
CA PRO A 508 3.70 2.76 -15.54
C PRO A 508 2.96 2.39 -14.24
N ASP A 509 2.94 3.29 -13.26
CA ASP A 509 2.20 3.12 -12.00
C ASP A 509 0.74 3.58 -12.05
N GLY A 510 0.22 3.98 -13.22
CA GLY A 510 -1.16 4.40 -13.41
C GLY A 510 -1.46 5.82 -12.92
N TYR A 511 -0.45 6.64 -12.65
CA TYR A 511 -0.62 8.05 -12.33
C TYR A 511 -0.44 8.93 -13.56
N VAL A 512 -1.21 10.01 -13.66
CA VAL A 512 -1.09 10.98 -14.77
C VAL A 512 0.21 11.77 -14.61
N ALA A 513 1.12 11.61 -15.56
CA ALA A 513 2.35 12.41 -15.60
C ALA A 513 2.11 13.81 -16.15
N TRP A 514 1.24 13.92 -17.16
CA TRP A 514 0.97 15.13 -17.92
C TRP A 514 -0.34 15.00 -18.69
N ARG A 515 -0.93 16.14 -19.08
CA ARG A 515 -2.08 16.19 -20.00
C ARG A 515 -2.01 17.39 -20.93
N ALA A 516 -2.69 17.29 -22.06
CA ALA A 516 -2.89 18.37 -23.00
C ALA A 516 -4.40 18.57 -23.25
N PRO A 517 -4.94 19.78 -23.10
CA PRO A 517 -6.36 20.06 -23.34
C PRO A 517 -6.83 19.77 -24.76
N ALA A 518 -5.94 19.93 -25.76
CA ALA A 518 -6.20 19.70 -27.18
C ALA A 518 -4.92 19.29 -27.91
N HIS A 519 -5.07 18.67 -29.08
CA HIS A 519 -3.95 18.38 -29.97
C HIS A 519 -3.36 19.69 -30.57
N THR A 520 -2.03 19.76 -30.65
CA THR A 520 -1.28 20.89 -31.20
C THR A 520 -0.28 20.40 -32.22
N ALA A 521 0.16 21.29 -33.13
CA ALA A 521 1.11 20.94 -34.20
C ALA A 521 2.48 20.46 -33.66
N ASP A 522 2.86 20.85 -32.45
CA ASP A 522 4.09 20.47 -31.72
C ASP A 522 3.90 19.29 -30.78
N ALA A 523 2.80 18.54 -30.90
CA ALA A 523 2.44 17.45 -29.98
C ALA A 523 3.58 16.42 -29.80
N ALA A 524 4.27 16.03 -30.85
CA ALA A 524 5.37 15.08 -30.78
C ALA A 524 6.55 15.61 -29.94
N ASP A 525 6.92 16.87 -30.15
CA ASP A 525 8.00 17.52 -29.39
C ASP A 525 7.61 17.66 -27.91
N ARG A 526 6.36 18.01 -27.62
CA ARG A 526 5.84 18.11 -26.25
C ARG A 526 5.87 16.76 -25.54
N VAL A 527 5.34 15.70 -26.13
CA VAL A 527 5.37 14.36 -25.53
C VAL A 527 6.81 13.90 -25.31
N THR A 528 7.71 14.15 -26.26
CA THR A 528 9.14 13.83 -26.13
C THR A 528 9.79 14.58 -24.96
N ALA A 529 9.54 15.88 -24.83
CA ALA A 529 10.07 16.70 -23.74
C ALA A 529 9.55 16.23 -22.38
N VAL A 530 8.25 15.95 -22.29
CA VAL A 530 7.62 15.42 -21.08
C VAL A 530 8.24 14.09 -20.67
N LEU A 531 8.37 13.13 -21.62
CA LEU A 531 8.99 11.83 -21.33
C LEU A 531 10.45 11.98 -20.86
N ARG A 532 11.24 12.85 -21.50
CA ARG A 532 12.62 13.12 -21.08
C ARG A 532 12.68 13.66 -19.65
N GLN A 533 11.79 14.56 -19.30
CA GLN A 533 11.72 15.12 -17.94
C GLN A 533 11.29 14.04 -16.94
N VAL A 534 10.19 13.34 -17.19
CA VAL A 534 9.68 12.26 -16.31
C VAL A 534 10.73 11.18 -16.07
N LEU A 535 11.49 10.82 -17.09
CA LEU A 535 12.56 9.81 -17.03
C LEU A 535 13.91 10.37 -16.59
N ALA A 536 13.97 11.64 -16.21
CA ALA A 536 15.23 12.32 -15.82
C ALA A 536 16.36 12.16 -16.87
N LEU A 537 16.03 12.16 -18.15
CA LEU A 537 16.96 12.13 -19.28
C LEU A 537 17.33 13.58 -19.64
N THR A 538 18.52 14.00 -19.28
CA THR A 538 19.08 15.33 -19.59
C THR A 538 19.58 15.45 -21.01
#